data_440f956353e0ecf9ced25d2f137e25fa
#
_entry.id   440f956353e0ecf9ced25d2f137e25fa
#
_cell.length_a   1.000
_cell.length_b   1.000
_cell.length_c   1.000
_cell.angle_alpha   90.00
_cell.angle_beta   90.00
_cell.angle_gamma   90.00
#
_symmetry.space_group_name_H-M   'P 1'
#
loop_
_entity.id
_entity.type
_entity.pdbx_description
1 polymer ?
#
loop_
_entity_poly.entity_id
_entity_poly.type
_entity_poly.pdbx_seq_one_letter_code
_entity_poly.pdbx_strand_id
1 'polypeptide(L)'
;LDPNPTKEQICQKNTSHDEIVQVLIQPKKISTSQILAWFWELHDPTSKDQQGADKGPQYRSAVFYHSEEQKKITEASMKAAQKMFTKPIVTVIRKAEKFWVAEDYHQNFYFLNKKRNGYCRVVIQPKLLKLNLKD
;
A
#
# COMPACT_ATOMS: atom_id res chain seq x y z
N LEU A 1 4.77 22.03 -9.16
CA LEU A 1 4.52 20.57 -9.15
C LEU A 1 3.32 20.28 -10.04
N ASP A 2 3.46 19.28 -10.93
CA ASP A 2 2.36 18.82 -11.77
C ASP A 2 1.25 18.26 -10.85
N PRO A 3 0.02 18.78 -10.93
CA PRO A 3 -1.08 18.33 -10.08
C PRO A 3 -1.55 16.91 -10.41
N ASN A 4 -1.19 16.38 -11.58
CA ASN A 4 -1.52 15.02 -12.03
C ASN A 4 -0.31 14.36 -12.70
N PRO A 5 0.70 13.98 -11.91
CA PRO A 5 1.92 13.41 -12.48
C PRO A 5 1.66 12.03 -13.09
N THR A 6 2.37 11.73 -14.16
CA THR A 6 2.41 10.37 -14.72
C THR A 6 3.23 9.45 -13.80
N LYS A 7 3.05 8.12 -13.95
CA LYS A 7 3.89 7.16 -13.24
C LYS A 7 5.37 7.39 -13.49
N GLU A 8 5.74 7.71 -14.71
CA GLU A 8 7.13 7.98 -15.08
C GLU A 8 7.71 9.17 -14.30
N GLN A 9 6.94 10.26 -14.15
CA GLN A 9 7.32 11.41 -13.34
C GLN A 9 7.46 11.06 -11.85
N ILE A 10 6.57 10.21 -11.32
CA ILE A 10 6.65 9.72 -9.94
C ILE A 10 7.92 8.87 -9.76
N CYS A 11 8.21 7.97 -10.70
CA CYS A 11 9.40 7.11 -10.67
C CYS A 11 10.71 7.91 -10.75
N GLN A 12 10.71 9.05 -11.43
CA GLN A 12 11.86 9.97 -11.50
C GLN A 12 12.08 10.78 -10.20
N LYS A 13 11.25 10.56 -9.17
CA LYS A 13 11.31 11.24 -7.86
C LYS A 13 11.10 12.77 -7.92
N ASN A 14 10.49 13.26 -8.98
CA ASN A 14 10.27 14.70 -9.21
C ASN A 14 8.93 15.19 -8.62
N THR A 15 8.21 14.33 -7.91
CA THR A 15 6.91 14.65 -7.34
C THR A 15 6.86 14.31 -5.85
N SER A 16 5.90 14.88 -5.14
CA SER A 16 5.59 14.55 -3.74
C SER A 16 4.51 13.45 -3.61
N HIS A 17 4.18 12.76 -4.70
CA HIS A 17 3.14 11.74 -4.74
C HIS A 17 3.70 10.38 -4.30
N ASP A 18 2.85 9.61 -3.65
CA ASP A 18 3.11 8.23 -3.26
C ASP A 18 2.34 7.28 -4.18
N GLU A 19 2.92 6.13 -4.50
CA GLU A 19 2.18 5.04 -5.14
C GLU A 19 1.32 4.33 -4.10
N ILE A 20 0.00 4.46 -4.22
CA ILE A 20 -0.96 3.95 -3.25
C ILE A 20 -2.11 3.18 -3.90
N VAL A 21 -2.82 2.41 -3.11
CA VAL A 21 -4.08 1.76 -3.47
C VAL A 21 -5.20 2.37 -2.65
N GLN A 22 -6.26 2.84 -3.29
CA GLN A 22 -7.48 3.24 -2.63
C GLN A 22 -8.43 2.04 -2.53
N VAL A 23 -8.89 1.73 -1.32
CA VAL A 23 -9.78 0.61 -1.05
C VAL A 23 -11.13 1.14 -0.55
N LEU A 24 -12.20 0.80 -1.28
CA LEU A 24 -13.56 1.05 -0.83
C LEU A 24 -14.03 -0.11 0.04
N ILE A 25 -14.30 0.18 1.31
CA ILE A 25 -14.67 -0.82 2.30
C ILE A 25 -16.20 -0.88 2.42
N GLN A 26 -16.73 -2.11 2.45
CA GLN A 26 -18.11 -2.36 2.87
C GLN A 26 -18.07 -2.81 4.34
N PRO A 27 -18.40 -1.95 5.32
CA PRO A 27 -18.21 -2.24 6.75
C PRO A 27 -18.92 -3.50 7.25
N LYS A 28 -20.03 -3.87 6.61
CA LYS A 28 -20.76 -5.12 6.93
C LYS A 28 -20.03 -6.39 6.48
N LYS A 29 -19.06 -6.29 5.58
CA LYS A 29 -18.32 -7.44 5.04
C LYS A 29 -16.89 -7.51 5.57
N ILE A 30 -16.24 -6.36 5.72
CA ILE A 30 -14.85 -6.28 6.17
C ILE A 30 -14.62 -4.98 6.94
N SER A 31 -13.89 -5.05 8.03
CA SER A 31 -13.56 -3.90 8.85
C SER A 31 -12.24 -3.23 8.40
N THR A 32 -12.08 -1.97 8.75
CA THR A 32 -10.80 -1.26 8.60
C THR A 32 -9.66 -2.00 9.31
N SER A 33 -9.92 -2.53 10.50
CA SER A 33 -8.92 -3.29 11.27
C SER A 33 -8.44 -4.54 10.55
N GLN A 34 -9.35 -5.25 9.83
CA GLN A 34 -8.97 -6.44 9.06
C GLN A 34 -8.09 -6.05 7.85
N ILE A 35 -8.41 -4.97 7.15
CA ILE A 35 -7.58 -4.47 6.04
C ILE A 35 -6.19 -4.08 6.56
N LEU A 36 -6.11 -3.41 7.70
CA LEU A 36 -4.84 -3.05 8.31
C LEU A 36 -4.03 -4.27 8.75
N ALA A 37 -4.67 -5.33 9.26
CA ALA A 37 -3.97 -6.56 9.58
C ALA A 37 -3.27 -7.15 8.34
N TRP A 38 -3.96 -7.22 7.20
CA TRP A 38 -3.36 -7.62 5.94
C TRP A 38 -2.25 -6.67 5.47
N PHE A 39 -2.44 -5.38 5.65
CA PHE A 39 -1.43 -4.37 5.29
C PHE A 39 -0.10 -4.62 6.00
N TRP A 40 -0.12 -4.90 7.31
CA TRP A 40 1.10 -5.20 8.07
C TRP A 40 1.79 -6.51 7.64
N GLU A 41 1.05 -7.47 7.13
CA GLU A 41 1.58 -8.75 6.68
C GLU A 41 2.14 -8.71 5.25
N LEU A 42 1.62 -7.81 4.40
CA LEU A 42 1.92 -7.78 2.97
C LEU A 42 3.22 -7.10 2.59
N HIS A 43 3.80 -6.32 3.49
CA HIS A 43 5.01 -5.57 3.22
C HIS A 43 5.88 -5.45 4.47
N ASP A 44 7.09 -4.91 4.33
CA ASP A 44 7.95 -4.55 5.45
C ASP A 44 7.72 -3.10 5.89
N PRO A 45 6.94 -2.84 6.95
CA PRO A 45 6.64 -1.49 7.42
C PRO A 45 7.82 -0.83 8.14
N THR A 46 8.94 -1.55 8.33
CA THR A 46 10.16 -1.02 8.96
C THR A 46 11.17 -0.49 7.94
N SER A 47 10.89 -0.69 6.64
CA SER A 47 11.74 -0.24 5.54
C SER A 47 11.44 1.22 5.19
N LYS A 48 12.42 2.10 5.38
CA LYS A 48 12.24 3.51 5.05
C LYS A 48 12.37 3.74 3.54
N ASP A 49 11.39 4.45 2.96
CA ASP A 49 11.40 4.88 1.56
C ASP A 49 11.71 3.73 0.58
N GLN A 50 11.22 2.53 0.88
CA GLN A 50 11.47 1.34 0.08
C GLN A 50 10.37 0.30 0.30
N GLN A 51 10.03 -0.44 -0.77
CA GLN A 51 9.20 -1.62 -0.71
C GLN A 51 9.79 -2.73 -1.57
N GLY A 52 10.35 -3.77 -0.93
CA GLY A 52 11.05 -4.83 -1.64
C GLY A 52 12.21 -4.28 -2.47
N ALA A 53 12.20 -4.53 -3.78
CA ALA A 53 13.19 -4.03 -4.73
C ALA A 53 12.97 -2.56 -5.14
N ASP A 54 11.77 -2.01 -4.89
CA ASP A 54 11.41 -0.65 -5.29
C ASP A 54 11.94 0.35 -4.25
N LYS A 55 12.85 1.24 -4.68
CA LYS A 55 13.52 2.22 -3.83
C LYS A 55 13.11 3.63 -4.20
N GLY A 56 12.71 4.40 -3.22
CA GLY A 56 12.37 5.81 -3.34
C GLY A 56 11.26 6.23 -2.40
N PRO A 57 11.13 7.54 -2.11
CA PRO A 57 10.13 8.06 -1.19
C PRO A 57 8.69 7.75 -1.63
N GLN A 58 8.43 7.59 -2.93
CA GLN A 58 7.13 7.23 -3.48
C GLN A 58 6.66 5.82 -3.09
N TYR A 59 7.57 4.95 -2.65
CA TYR A 59 7.31 3.58 -2.19
C TYR A 59 7.33 3.43 -0.68
N ARG A 60 7.29 4.54 0.05
CA ARG A 60 7.25 4.50 1.52
C ARG A 60 6.00 3.78 2.03
N SER A 61 6.11 3.14 3.17
CA SER A 61 4.94 2.62 3.87
C SER A 61 4.08 3.77 4.38
N ALA A 62 2.82 3.84 3.96
CA ALA A 62 1.91 4.93 4.34
C ALA A 62 0.46 4.47 4.43
N VAL A 63 -0.30 5.09 5.33
CA VAL A 63 -1.76 4.97 5.42
C VAL A 63 -2.36 6.37 5.37
N PHE A 64 -3.27 6.59 4.44
CA PHE A 64 -4.01 7.82 4.29
C PHE A 64 -5.44 7.62 4.79
N TYR A 65 -5.81 8.30 5.86
CA TYR A 65 -7.13 8.19 6.49
C TYR A 65 -8.09 9.28 5.98
N HIS A 66 -9.39 8.95 5.97
CA HIS A 66 -10.47 9.87 5.58
C HIS A 66 -11.28 10.39 6.77
N SER A 67 -11.12 9.81 7.96
CA SER A 67 -11.82 10.23 9.17
C SER A 67 -10.93 10.07 10.41
N GLU A 68 -11.24 10.80 11.48
CA GLU A 68 -10.53 10.68 12.74
C GLU A 68 -10.68 9.28 13.37
N GLU A 69 -11.81 8.61 13.12
CA GLU A 69 -12.02 7.22 13.53
C GLU A 69 -11.02 6.29 12.84
N GLN A 70 -10.86 6.40 11.52
CA GLN A 70 -9.85 5.63 10.76
C GLN A 70 -8.44 5.91 11.27
N LYS A 71 -8.12 7.16 11.58
CA LYS A 71 -6.82 7.52 12.17
C LYS A 71 -6.56 6.77 13.46
N LYS A 72 -7.50 6.82 14.42
CA LYS A 72 -7.39 6.14 15.71
C LYS A 72 -7.24 4.63 15.55
N ILE A 73 -8.04 4.01 14.67
CA ILE A 73 -7.94 2.59 14.36
C ILE A 73 -6.57 2.25 13.79
N THR A 74 -6.04 3.08 12.89
CA THR A 74 -4.73 2.86 12.27
C THR A 74 -3.60 2.98 13.28
N GLU A 75 -3.62 3.99 14.13
CA GLU A 75 -2.61 4.18 15.19
C GLU A 75 -2.61 3.01 16.19
N ALA A 76 -3.78 2.55 16.60
CA ALA A 76 -3.91 1.39 17.50
C ALA A 76 -3.43 0.10 16.81
N SER A 77 -3.77 -0.09 15.55
CA SER A 77 -3.33 -1.23 14.74
C SER A 77 -1.81 -1.24 14.56
N MET A 78 -1.20 -0.09 14.27
CA MET A 78 0.26 0.06 14.15
C MET A 78 0.96 -0.29 15.45
N LYS A 79 0.46 0.19 16.59
CA LYS A 79 1.00 -0.12 17.92
C LYS A 79 0.94 -1.62 18.22
N ALA A 80 -0.15 -2.28 17.85
CA ALA A 80 -0.29 -3.73 18.00
C ALA A 80 0.68 -4.48 17.07
N ALA A 81 0.77 -4.06 15.80
CA ALA A 81 1.64 -4.65 14.80
C ALA A 81 3.13 -4.52 15.14
N GLN A 82 3.54 -3.49 15.88
CA GLN A 82 4.94 -3.31 16.29
C GLN A 82 5.51 -4.54 17.00
N LYS A 83 4.67 -5.32 17.67
CA LYS A 83 5.11 -6.55 18.36
C LYS A 83 5.58 -7.66 17.40
N MET A 84 5.22 -7.59 16.13
CA MET A 84 5.62 -8.55 15.09
C MET A 84 6.99 -8.21 14.47
N PHE A 85 7.54 -7.04 14.76
CA PHE A 85 8.77 -6.53 14.15
C PHE A 85 9.80 -6.15 15.20
N THR A 86 11.04 -6.52 14.96
CA THR A 86 12.18 -6.15 15.83
C THR A 86 12.64 -4.70 15.61
N LYS A 87 12.47 -4.18 14.38
CA LYS A 87 12.78 -2.80 14.03
C LYS A 87 11.54 -1.92 14.19
N PRO A 88 11.71 -0.62 14.45
CA PRO A 88 10.59 0.30 14.51
C PRO A 88 9.80 0.35 13.20
N ILE A 89 8.48 0.34 13.30
CA ILE A 89 7.60 0.64 12.16
C ILE A 89 7.77 2.11 11.80
N VAL A 90 8.00 2.38 10.52
CA VAL A 90 8.21 3.74 9.97
C VAL A 90 7.05 4.18 9.07
N THR A 91 5.93 3.48 9.13
CA THR A 91 4.72 3.82 8.37
C THR A 91 4.22 5.23 8.71
N VAL A 92 3.98 6.02 7.68
CA VAL A 92 3.43 7.36 7.80
C VAL A 92 1.91 7.31 7.85
N ILE A 93 1.30 7.98 8.82
CA ILE A 93 -0.17 8.09 8.94
C ILE A 93 -0.55 9.56 8.68
N ARG A 94 -1.26 9.82 7.59
CA ARG A 94 -1.63 11.17 7.15
C ARG A 94 -3.10 11.24 6.73
N LYS A 95 -3.66 12.45 6.81
CA LYS A 95 -4.97 12.72 6.23
C LYS A 95 -4.91 12.58 4.71
N ALA A 96 -5.91 11.87 4.15
CA ALA A 96 -6.04 11.78 2.70
C ALA A 96 -6.34 13.15 2.09
N GLU A 97 -5.67 13.43 1.00
CA GLU A 97 -5.92 14.57 0.12
C GLU A 97 -6.55 14.08 -1.18
N LYS A 98 -6.37 14.81 -2.27
CA LYS A 98 -6.89 14.41 -3.57
C LYS A 98 -6.21 13.11 -4.04
N PHE A 99 -7.02 12.11 -4.38
CA PHE A 99 -6.56 10.88 -5.00
C PHE A 99 -6.46 11.05 -6.53
N TRP A 100 -5.32 10.72 -7.08
CA TRP A 100 -5.06 10.77 -8.52
C TRP A 100 -5.04 9.35 -9.06
N VAL A 101 -5.96 9.04 -9.97
CA VAL A 101 -6.09 7.70 -10.56
C VAL A 101 -4.90 7.46 -11.50
N ALA A 102 -4.20 6.33 -11.28
CA ALA A 102 -3.14 5.90 -12.19
C ALA A 102 -3.71 5.47 -13.56
N GLU A 103 -2.85 5.46 -14.56
CA GLU A 103 -3.19 5.10 -15.94
C GLU A 103 -3.81 3.69 -16.03
N ASP A 104 -4.66 3.47 -17.01
CA ASP A 104 -5.44 2.23 -17.17
C ASP A 104 -4.60 0.95 -17.17
N TYR A 105 -3.37 0.99 -17.69
CA TYR A 105 -2.49 -0.18 -17.73
C TYR A 105 -1.97 -0.61 -16.34
N HIS A 106 -2.14 0.22 -15.31
CA HIS A 106 -1.88 -0.13 -13.90
C HIS A 106 -3.10 -0.72 -13.20
N GLN A 107 -4.31 -0.47 -13.72
CA GLN A 107 -5.53 -0.99 -13.13
C GLN A 107 -5.67 -2.49 -13.43
N ASN A 108 -6.11 -3.26 -12.43
CA ASN A 108 -6.23 -4.71 -12.54
C ASN A 108 -4.97 -5.43 -13.05
N PHE A 109 -3.80 -4.86 -12.77
CA PHE A 109 -2.52 -5.31 -13.33
C PHE A 109 -2.27 -6.80 -13.14
N TYR A 110 -2.52 -7.31 -11.95
CA TYR A 110 -2.32 -8.73 -11.65
C TYR A 110 -3.21 -9.62 -12.52
N PHE A 111 -4.50 -9.37 -12.60
CA PHE A 111 -5.43 -10.17 -13.40
C PHE A 111 -5.08 -10.17 -14.88
N LEU A 112 -4.66 -9.04 -15.41
CA LEU A 112 -4.30 -8.90 -16.82
C LEU A 112 -2.94 -9.52 -17.15
N ASN A 113 -2.02 -9.59 -16.21
CA ASN A 113 -0.62 -9.92 -16.46
C ASN A 113 -0.13 -11.20 -15.76
N LYS A 114 -0.91 -11.82 -14.87
CA LYS A 114 -0.46 -12.93 -14.01
C LYS A 114 0.15 -14.12 -14.77
N LYS A 115 -0.29 -14.38 -15.98
CA LYS A 115 0.23 -15.48 -16.81
C LYS A 115 1.52 -15.13 -17.55
N ARG A 116 1.77 -13.86 -17.81
CA ARG A 116 2.85 -13.38 -18.69
C ARG A 116 3.96 -12.62 -17.96
N ASN A 117 3.66 -12.01 -16.83
CA ASN A 117 4.57 -11.13 -16.12
C ASN A 117 5.25 -11.85 -14.96
N GLY A 118 6.58 -11.88 -14.96
CA GLY A 118 7.40 -12.48 -13.90
C GLY A 118 7.17 -11.83 -12.53
N TYR A 119 6.98 -10.51 -12.48
CA TYR A 119 6.69 -9.77 -11.24
C TYR A 119 5.41 -10.27 -10.56
N CYS A 120 4.35 -10.54 -11.35
CA CYS A 120 3.11 -11.11 -10.82
C CYS A 120 3.33 -12.45 -10.13
N ARG A 121 4.18 -13.31 -10.70
CA ARG A 121 4.48 -14.65 -10.16
C ARG A 121 5.42 -14.60 -8.97
N VAL A 122 6.44 -13.77 -9.03
CA VAL A 122 7.52 -13.75 -8.02
C VAL A 122 7.18 -12.85 -6.82
N VAL A 123 6.46 -11.77 -7.04
CA VAL A 123 6.18 -10.77 -6.00
C VAL A 123 4.73 -10.81 -5.52
N ILE A 124 3.75 -10.81 -6.44
CA ILE A 124 2.33 -10.67 -6.07
C ILE A 124 1.73 -12.00 -5.60
N GLN A 125 1.92 -13.07 -6.35
CA GLN A 125 1.33 -14.38 -6.05
C GLN A 125 1.70 -14.92 -4.66
N PRO A 126 2.96 -14.83 -4.19
CA PRO A 126 3.29 -15.23 -2.82
C PRO A 126 2.55 -14.45 -1.74
N LYS A 127 2.25 -13.17 -1.99
CA LYS A 127 1.45 -12.34 -1.06
C LYS A 127 0.01 -12.82 -0.97
N LEU A 128 -0.60 -13.20 -2.08
CA LEU A 128 -1.97 -13.77 -2.09
C LEU A 128 -2.01 -15.09 -1.33
N LEU A 129 -1.03 -15.96 -1.53
CA LEU A 129 -0.91 -17.23 -0.81
C LEU A 129 -0.73 -17.02 0.69
N LYS A 130 0.09 -16.06 1.09
CA LYS A 130 0.31 -15.70 2.50
C LYS A 130 -0.98 -15.29 3.21
N LEU A 131 -1.88 -14.61 2.52
CA LEU A 131 -3.19 -14.21 3.05
C LEU A 131 -4.28 -15.26 2.85
N ASN A 132 -3.96 -16.46 2.36
CA ASN A 132 -4.93 -17.49 1.99
C ASN A 132 -5.98 -17.01 0.97
N LEU A 133 -5.64 -16.04 0.15
CA LEU A 133 -6.49 -15.56 -0.93
C LEU A 133 -6.26 -16.43 -2.17
N LYS A 134 -7.36 -16.88 -2.76
CA LYS A 134 -7.31 -17.64 -4.01
C LYS A 134 -7.09 -16.70 -5.18
N ASP A 135 -6.36 -17.20 -6.14
CA ASP A 135 -6.07 -16.54 -7.41
C ASP A 135 -7.31 -16.49 -8.31
#